data_fb415520275118d11fec19ceacc44d0f
#
_entry.id   fb415520275118d11fec19ceacc44d0f
#
_cell.length_a   1.000
_cell.length_b   1.000
_cell.length_c   1.000
_cell.angle_alpha   90.00
_cell.angle_beta   90.00
_cell.angle_gamma   90.00
#
_symmetry.space_group_name_H-M   'P 1'
#
loop_
_entity.id
_entity.type
_entity.pdbx_description
1 polymer ?
#
loop_
_entity_poly.entity_id
_entity_poly.type
_entity_poly.pdbx_seq_one_letter_code
_entity_poly.pdbx_strand_id
1 'polypeptide(L)'
;ENETIQIDLETALTKDPDAVPGEFLIDPLPPIDFGRIAAQTAKQVIVQKVREAERTRQYGEYKDRIGEIVNGLVKRIEYGNVIVDLGRAEAHLRRDECIPREHFNNGDRVRAYIMDVREETRGPQIFLSRTHPQFMAKLFIQEVPEIYDGVIEIKAVARDPGSRAKIAVISYDGSIDPVGACVGMRGSRVQA
;
A
#
# COMPACT_ATOMS: atom_id res chain seq x y z
N GLU A 1 -33.15 26.04 27.03
CA GLU A 1 -33.11 26.95 25.87
C GLU A 1 -31.64 27.22 25.54
N ASN A 2 -31.29 27.08 24.28
CA ASN A 2 -29.90 27.17 23.84
C ASN A 2 -29.69 28.53 23.13
N GLU A 3 -29.17 29.52 23.87
CA GLU A 3 -28.97 30.89 23.38
C GLU A 3 -28.09 31.02 22.15
N THR A 4 -27.34 29.95 21.79
CA THR A 4 -26.47 29.95 20.60
C THR A 4 -27.21 29.60 19.31
N ILE A 5 -28.37 28.94 19.38
CA ILE A 5 -29.16 28.47 18.24
C ILE A 5 -30.63 28.87 18.28
N GLN A 6 -31.05 29.50 19.36
CA GLN A 6 -32.43 29.96 19.55
C GLN A 6 -32.42 31.44 19.92
N ILE A 7 -33.35 32.19 19.41
CA ILE A 7 -33.56 33.60 19.67
C ILE A 7 -35.00 33.80 20.16
N ASP A 8 -35.21 34.71 21.10
CA ASP A 8 -36.53 35.03 21.56
C ASP A 8 -37.35 35.78 20.49
N LEU A 9 -38.68 35.65 20.56
CA LEU A 9 -39.56 36.21 19.56
C LEU A 9 -39.46 37.74 19.48
N GLU A 10 -39.27 38.40 20.59
CA GLU A 10 -39.19 39.88 20.68
C GLU A 10 -37.94 40.38 19.93
N THR A 11 -36.80 39.71 20.10
CA THR A 11 -35.56 40.01 19.39
C THR A 11 -35.67 39.60 17.92
N ALA A 12 -36.35 38.48 17.58
CA ALA A 12 -36.59 38.07 16.23
C ALA A 12 -37.41 39.06 15.42
N LEU A 13 -38.48 39.59 16.01
CA LEU A 13 -39.34 40.62 15.40
C LEU A 13 -38.66 41.97 15.14
N THR A 14 -37.57 42.27 15.89
CA THR A 14 -36.73 43.45 15.61
C THR A 14 -35.88 43.29 14.37
N LYS A 15 -35.54 42.04 14.00
CA LYS A 15 -34.72 41.73 12.83
C LYS A 15 -35.59 41.45 11.59
N ASP A 16 -36.67 40.73 11.78
CA ASP A 16 -37.66 40.41 10.75
C ASP A 16 -39.08 40.59 11.29
N PRO A 17 -39.81 41.62 10.84
CA PRO A 17 -41.18 41.87 11.27
C PRO A 17 -42.17 40.75 11.06
N ASP A 18 -41.88 39.84 10.10
CA ASP A 18 -42.74 38.73 9.73
C ASP A 18 -42.33 37.41 10.44
N ALA A 19 -41.42 37.46 11.40
CA ALA A 19 -40.92 36.27 12.08
C ALA A 19 -42.00 35.55 12.88
N VAL A 20 -42.11 34.24 12.67
CA VAL A 20 -43.08 33.36 13.33
C VAL A 20 -42.36 32.36 14.24
N PRO A 21 -42.91 32.07 15.43
CA PRO A 21 -42.31 31.08 16.33
C PRO A 21 -42.20 29.71 15.67
N GLY A 22 -40.98 29.13 15.73
CA GLY A 22 -40.65 27.83 15.15
C GLY A 22 -40.06 27.89 13.74
N GLU A 23 -39.97 29.07 13.14
CA GLU A 23 -39.25 29.27 11.87
C GLU A 23 -37.81 29.67 12.08
N PHE A 24 -37.01 29.57 11.03
CA PHE A 24 -35.58 29.94 11.06
C PHE A 24 -35.41 31.39 10.62
N LEU A 25 -34.73 32.18 11.45
CA LEU A 25 -34.24 33.49 11.06
C LEU A 25 -32.89 33.34 10.35
N ILE A 26 -32.82 33.78 9.09
CA ILE A 26 -31.63 33.67 8.26
C ILE A 26 -30.95 35.03 8.18
N ASP A 27 -29.78 35.14 8.80
CA ASP A 27 -28.89 36.30 8.66
C ASP A 27 -27.93 36.03 7.47
N PRO A 28 -28.03 36.71 6.32
CA PRO A 28 -27.09 36.56 5.24
C PRO A 28 -25.72 37.09 5.68
N LEU A 29 -24.74 36.20 5.70
CA LEU A 29 -23.35 36.60 5.94
C LEU A 29 -22.82 37.43 4.76
N PRO A 30 -22.01 38.47 5.03
CA PRO A 30 -21.39 39.21 3.93
C PRO A 30 -20.49 38.27 3.11
N PRO A 31 -20.44 38.46 1.77
CA PRO A 31 -19.60 37.66 0.92
C PRO A 31 -18.14 37.78 1.37
N ILE A 32 -17.50 36.64 1.59
CA ILE A 32 -16.08 36.60 1.94
C ILE A 32 -15.28 37.00 0.71
N ASP A 33 -14.55 38.08 0.79
CA ASP A 33 -13.59 38.46 -0.26
C ASP A 33 -12.38 37.54 -0.17
N PHE A 34 -12.27 36.62 -1.15
CA PHE A 34 -11.11 35.75 -1.29
C PHE A 34 -9.95 36.54 -1.90
N GLY A 35 -9.21 37.27 -1.07
CA GLY A 35 -7.97 37.88 -1.47
C GLY A 35 -6.96 36.82 -1.98
N ARG A 36 -5.92 37.28 -2.68
CA ARG A 36 -4.91 36.42 -3.31
C ARG A 36 -4.27 35.39 -2.35
N ILE A 37 -4.07 35.77 -1.10
CA ILE A 37 -3.50 34.91 -0.05
C ILE A 37 -4.49 33.79 0.33
N ALA A 38 -5.77 34.11 0.49
CA ALA A 38 -6.80 33.13 0.81
C ALA A 38 -6.98 32.12 -0.34
N ALA A 39 -6.92 32.55 -1.59
CA ALA A 39 -6.96 31.68 -2.77
C ALA A 39 -5.76 30.71 -2.82
N GLN A 40 -4.55 31.17 -2.50
CA GLN A 40 -3.36 30.32 -2.45
C GLN A 40 -3.46 29.28 -1.31
N THR A 41 -3.93 29.70 -0.14
CA THR A 41 -4.14 28.81 1.02
C THR A 41 -5.19 27.75 0.69
N ALA A 42 -6.31 28.13 0.07
CA ALA A 42 -7.34 27.19 -0.36
C ALA A 42 -6.79 26.16 -1.34
N LYS A 43 -5.99 26.59 -2.33
CA LYS A 43 -5.32 25.69 -3.28
C LYS A 43 -4.41 24.69 -2.55
N GLN A 44 -3.62 25.12 -1.58
CA GLN A 44 -2.74 24.25 -0.81
C GLN A 44 -3.55 23.21 -0.01
N VAL A 45 -4.62 23.64 0.66
CA VAL A 45 -5.51 22.75 1.42
C VAL A 45 -6.17 21.72 0.50
N ILE A 46 -6.66 22.12 -0.67
CA ILE A 46 -7.26 21.21 -1.64
C ILE A 46 -6.23 20.17 -2.09
N VAL A 47 -5.04 20.59 -2.49
CA VAL A 47 -3.97 19.67 -2.92
C VAL A 47 -3.59 18.70 -1.79
N GLN A 48 -3.52 19.18 -0.55
CA GLN A 48 -3.23 18.33 0.60
C GLN A 48 -4.34 17.31 0.82
N LYS A 49 -5.61 17.71 0.77
CA LYS A 49 -6.76 16.81 0.94
C LYS A 49 -6.85 15.75 -0.16
N VAL A 50 -6.56 16.12 -1.41
CA VAL A 50 -6.48 15.16 -2.52
C VAL A 50 -5.38 14.13 -2.25
N ARG A 51 -4.19 14.57 -1.84
CA ARG A 51 -3.08 13.65 -1.51
C ARG A 51 -3.43 12.73 -0.33
N GLU A 52 -4.06 13.24 0.72
CA GLU A 52 -4.52 12.43 1.85
C GLU A 52 -5.50 11.35 1.38
N ALA A 53 -6.49 11.72 0.57
CA ALA A 53 -7.48 10.79 0.03
C ALA A 53 -6.84 9.71 -0.88
N GLU A 54 -5.88 10.09 -1.73
CA GLU A 54 -5.12 9.15 -2.57
C GLU A 54 -4.34 8.15 -1.69
N ARG A 55 -3.70 8.62 -0.63
CA ARG A 55 -2.93 7.78 0.30
C ARG A 55 -3.82 6.80 1.04
N THR A 56 -4.96 7.25 1.56
CA THR A 56 -5.95 6.37 2.22
C THR A 56 -6.45 5.31 1.25
N ARG A 57 -6.71 5.67 -0.01
CA ARG A 57 -7.12 4.73 -1.04
C ARG A 57 -6.03 3.70 -1.34
N GLN A 58 -4.77 4.13 -1.49
CA GLN A 58 -3.63 3.25 -1.72
C GLN A 58 -3.44 2.27 -0.56
N TYR A 59 -3.52 2.76 0.69
CA TYR A 59 -3.49 1.90 1.87
C TYR A 59 -4.61 0.85 1.83
N GLY A 60 -5.86 1.26 1.59
CA GLY A 60 -7.00 0.36 1.49
C GLY A 60 -6.86 -0.71 0.40
N GLU A 61 -6.22 -0.37 -0.73
CA GLU A 61 -6.00 -1.31 -1.85
C GLU A 61 -4.89 -2.35 -1.53
N TYR A 62 -3.87 -1.96 -0.78
CA TYR A 62 -2.69 -2.81 -0.57
C TYR A 62 -2.62 -3.48 0.81
N LYS A 63 -3.37 -3.03 1.83
CA LYS A 63 -3.33 -3.58 3.19
C LYS A 63 -3.60 -5.10 3.24
N ASP A 64 -4.53 -5.58 2.42
CA ASP A 64 -4.92 -6.98 2.38
C ASP A 64 -4.01 -7.82 1.46
N ARG A 65 -3.06 -7.18 0.78
CA ARG A 65 -2.10 -7.81 -0.12
C ARG A 65 -0.73 -8.05 0.52
N ILE A 66 -0.60 -7.84 1.82
CA ILE A 66 0.60 -8.22 2.58
C ILE A 66 0.84 -9.72 2.38
N GLY A 67 2.04 -10.10 2.04
CA GLY A 67 2.38 -11.50 1.75
C GLY A 67 2.27 -11.90 0.28
N GLU A 68 1.87 -11.02 -0.61
CA GLU A 68 1.86 -11.26 -2.06
C GLU A 68 3.18 -10.88 -2.71
N ILE A 69 3.43 -11.50 -3.88
CA ILE A 69 4.49 -11.06 -4.80
C ILE A 69 3.88 -10.04 -5.76
N VAL A 70 4.59 -8.93 -5.93
CA VAL A 70 4.24 -7.89 -6.89
C VAL A 70 5.37 -7.68 -7.88
N ASN A 71 5.00 -7.26 -9.09
CA ASN A 71 5.91 -6.82 -10.12
C ASN A 71 5.76 -5.31 -10.29
N GLY A 72 6.87 -4.60 -10.35
CA GLY A 72 6.87 -3.17 -10.57
C GLY A 72 8.07 -2.73 -11.41
N LEU A 73 8.13 -1.44 -11.70
CA LEU A 73 9.24 -0.81 -12.41
C LEU A 73 10.02 0.08 -11.45
N VAL A 74 11.34 0.02 -11.52
CA VAL A 74 12.20 0.96 -10.78
C VAL A 74 11.98 2.37 -11.30
N LYS A 75 11.41 3.23 -10.47
CA LYS A 75 11.17 4.64 -10.82
C LYS A 75 12.39 5.51 -10.56
N ARG A 76 13.00 5.32 -9.41
CA ARG A 76 14.22 6.03 -8.99
C ARG A 76 14.93 5.28 -7.87
N ILE A 77 16.19 5.64 -7.66
CA ILE A 77 17.02 5.11 -6.56
C ILE A 77 17.48 6.28 -5.72
N GLU A 78 17.22 6.21 -4.42
CA GLU A 78 17.55 7.26 -3.46
C GLU A 78 18.35 6.68 -2.29
N TYR A 79 19.61 7.08 -2.14
CA TYR A 79 20.51 6.61 -1.07
C TYR A 79 20.61 5.08 -0.96
N GLY A 80 20.51 4.39 -2.10
CA GLY A 80 20.52 2.93 -2.17
C GLY A 80 19.18 2.25 -1.93
N ASN A 81 18.13 2.99 -1.58
CA ASN A 81 16.76 2.49 -1.56
C ASN A 81 16.15 2.61 -2.95
N VAL A 82 15.37 1.62 -3.33
CA VAL A 82 14.72 1.56 -4.65
C VAL A 82 13.25 1.92 -4.50
N ILE A 83 12.80 2.92 -5.24
CA ILE A 83 11.40 3.28 -5.33
C ILE A 83 10.82 2.56 -6.54
N VAL A 84 9.84 1.71 -6.29
CA VAL A 84 9.20 0.84 -7.28
C VAL A 84 7.81 1.35 -7.57
N ASP A 85 7.51 1.56 -8.84
CA ASP A 85 6.18 1.92 -9.32
C ASP A 85 5.37 0.64 -9.55
N LEU A 86 4.26 0.50 -8.83
CA LEU A 86 3.31 -0.60 -8.96
C LEU A 86 2.12 -0.24 -9.87
N GLY A 87 2.18 0.90 -10.57
CA GLY A 87 1.15 1.44 -11.45
C GLY A 87 0.13 2.34 -10.73
N ARG A 88 -0.34 1.95 -9.56
CA ARG A 88 -1.31 2.73 -8.77
C ARG A 88 -0.73 3.30 -7.48
N ALA A 89 0.43 2.82 -7.06
CA ALA A 89 1.12 3.26 -5.86
C ALA A 89 2.63 3.11 -6.03
N GLU A 90 3.38 3.90 -5.26
CA GLU A 90 4.82 3.73 -5.11
C GLU A 90 5.11 2.85 -3.89
N ALA A 91 6.00 1.88 -4.07
CA ALA A 91 6.47 1.01 -3.01
C ALA A 91 7.96 1.24 -2.74
N HIS A 92 8.38 0.98 -1.53
CA HIS A 92 9.72 1.23 -1.05
C HIS A 92 10.46 -0.09 -0.82
N LEU A 93 11.48 -0.36 -1.61
CA LEU A 93 12.41 -1.47 -1.41
C LEU A 93 13.68 -0.91 -0.79
N ARG A 94 13.86 -1.14 0.50
CA ARG A 94 15.02 -0.66 1.25
C ARG A 94 16.29 -1.38 0.81
N ARG A 95 17.43 -0.72 0.97
CA ARG A 95 18.74 -1.30 0.64
C ARG A 95 19.04 -2.60 1.38
N ASP A 96 18.68 -2.69 2.66
CA ASP A 96 18.83 -3.90 3.49
C ASP A 96 17.88 -5.04 3.08
N GLU A 97 16.82 -4.73 2.33
CA GLU A 97 15.86 -5.68 1.77
C GLU A 97 16.17 -6.06 0.30
N CYS A 98 17.25 -5.51 -0.28
CA CYS A 98 17.76 -5.92 -1.58
C CYS A 98 18.69 -7.12 -1.43
N ILE A 99 18.75 -7.98 -2.43
CA ILE A 99 19.70 -9.09 -2.47
C ILE A 99 21.12 -8.49 -2.66
N PRO A 100 22.12 -8.90 -1.85
CA PRO A 100 23.48 -8.45 -2.03
C PRO A 100 23.99 -8.67 -3.46
N ARG A 101 24.67 -7.69 -4.03
CA ARG A 101 25.20 -7.69 -5.41
C ARG A 101 24.16 -7.50 -6.52
N GLU A 102 22.86 -7.38 -6.23
CA GLU A 102 21.89 -6.90 -7.20
C GLU A 102 22.06 -5.39 -7.40
N HIS A 103 22.05 -4.97 -8.65
CA HIS A 103 22.05 -3.58 -9.05
C HIS A 103 20.82 -3.30 -9.88
N PHE A 104 20.14 -2.23 -9.55
CA PHE A 104 18.94 -1.79 -10.26
C PHE A 104 19.25 -0.49 -11.01
N ASN A 105 18.64 -0.33 -12.17
CA ASN A 105 18.61 0.90 -12.92
C ASN A 105 17.18 1.40 -13.05
N ASN A 106 17.01 2.68 -13.33
CA ASN A 106 15.68 3.23 -13.60
C ASN A 106 15.07 2.52 -14.81
N GLY A 107 13.82 2.08 -14.67
CA GLY A 107 13.10 1.33 -15.70
C GLY A 107 13.25 -0.20 -15.62
N ASP A 108 14.11 -0.72 -14.76
CA ASP A 108 14.24 -2.17 -14.58
C ASP A 108 12.95 -2.74 -13.94
N ARG A 109 12.61 -3.97 -14.34
CA ARG A 109 11.51 -4.71 -13.71
C ARG A 109 11.99 -5.35 -12.42
N VAL A 110 11.23 -5.16 -11.37
CA VAL A 110 11.50 -5.74 -10.04
C VAL A 110 10.32 -6.58 -9.60
N ARG A 111 10.61 -7.83 -9.22
CA ARG A 111 9.68 -8.73 -8.54
C ARG A 111 10.03 -8.71 -7.06
N ALA A 112 9.07 -8.42 -6.19
CA ALA A 112 9.31 -8.34 -4.75
C ALA A 112 8.08 -8.78 -3.94
N TYR A 113 8.32 -9.09 -2.69
CA TYR A 113 7.32 -9.49 -1.70
C TYR A 113 6.83 -8.28 -0.93
N ILE A 114 5.53 -8.11 -0.77
CA ILE A 114 4.98 -7.07 0.11
C ILE A 114 5.16 -7.52 1.55
N MET A 115 6.11 -6.91 2.23
CA MET A 115 6.46 -7.22 3.60
C MET A 115 5.52 -6.54 4.60
N ASP A 116 5.18 -5.30 4.33
CA ASP A 116 4.39 -4.47 5.22
C ASP A 116 3.68 -3.34 4.46
N VAL A 117 2.51 -2.95 4.96
CA VAL A 117 1.74 -1.80 4.44
C VAL A 117 1.26 -0.98 5.63
N ARG A 118 1.66 0.29 5.70
CA ARG A 118 1.37 1.18 6.82
C ARG A 118 0.52 2.35 6.40
N GLU A 119 -0.39 2.73 7.27
CA GLU A 119 -1.13 3.98 7.10
C GLU A 119 -0.27 5.14 7.64
N GLU A 120 0.49 5.75 6.74
CA GLU A 120 1.37 6.86 7.07
C GLU A 120 0.87 8.16 6.43
N THR A 121 0.88 9.26 7.15
CA THR A 121 0.50 10.57 6.61
C THR A 121 1.59 11.16 5.70
N ARG A 122 2.85 10.77 5.93
CA ARG A 122 4.02 11.19 5.15
C ARG A 122 4.96 10.01 4.95
N GLY A 123 5.68 10.01 3.83
CA GLY A 123 6.64 8.94 3.51
C GLY A 123 6.02 7.72 2.83
N PRO A 124 6.76 6.63 2.68
CA PRO A 124 6.31 5.41 2.01
C PRO A 124 5.26 4.68 2.86
N GLN A 125 4.29 4.05 2.18
CA GLN A 125 3.27 3.22 2.81
C GLN A 125 3.45 1.73 2.55
N ILE A 126 4.00 1.36 1.39
CA ILE A 126 4.17 -0.03 0.95
C ILE A 126 5.66 -0.37 1.03
N PHE A 127 5.98 -1.39 1.81
CA PHE A 127 7.36 -1.86 2.00
C PHE A 127 7.54 -3.21 1.33
N LEU A 128 8.55 -3.28 0.47
CA LEU A 128 8.91 -4.48 -0.27
C LEU A 128 10.17 -5.13 0.30
N SER A 129 10.26 -6.43 0.14
CA SER A 129 11.45 -7.21 0.45
C SER A 129 11.78 -8.21 -0.66
N ARG A 130 13.07 -8.40 -0.93
CA ARG A 130 13.61 -9.46 -1.77
C ARG A 130 14.43 -10.47 -0.96
N THR A 131 14.69 -10.14 0.31
CA THR A 131 15.46 -10.99 1.24
C THR A 131 14.58 -11.89 2.10
N HIS A 132 13.32 -11.52 2.29
CA HIS A 132 12.39 -12.22 3.18
C HIS A 132 12.22 -13.70 2.79
N PRO A 133 12.25 -14.65 3.76
CA PRO A 133 12.09 -16.09 3.47
C PRO A 133 10.78 -16.42 2.74
N GLN A 134 9.69 -15.75 3.08
CA GLN A 134 8.39 -15.94 2.44
C GLN A 134 8.38 -15.54 0.96
N PHE A 135 9.27 -14.64 0.53
CA PHE A 135 9.44 -14.33 -0.89
C PHE A 135 9.77 -15.59 -1.69
N MET A 136 10.72 -16.38 -1.20
CA MET A 136 11.08 -17.66 -1.81
C MET A 136 9.92 -18.68 -1.76
N ALA A 137 9.25 -18.82 -0.62
CA ALA A 137 8.10 -19.72 -0.51
C ALA A 137 7.01 -19.38 -1.55
N LYS A 138 6.71 -18.09 -1.71
CA LYS A 138 5.71 -17.62 -2.68
C LYS A 138 6.16 -17.83 -4.13
N LEU A 139 7.45 -17.70 -4.44
CA LEU A 139 7.98 -18.03 -5.77
C LEU A 139 7.80 -19.51 -6.07
N PHE A 140 8.08 -20.40 -5.11
CA PHE A 140 7.84 -21.83 -5.29
C PHE A 140 6.38 -22.18 -5.51
N ILE A 141 5.46 -21.49 -4.83
CA ILE A 141 4.01 -21.66 -5.07
C ILE A 141 3.65 -21.31 -6.53
N GLN A 142 4.30 -20.30 -7.11
CA GLN A 142 4.04 -19.89 -8.50
C GLN A 142 4.64 -20.86 -9.52
N GLU A 143 5.83 -21.42 -9.23
CA GLU A 143 6.58 -22.26 -10.17
C GLU A 143 6.26 -23.75 -10.04
N VAL A 144 5.71 -24.21 -8.91
CA VAL A 144 5.45 -25.62 -8.61
C VAL A 144 3.94 -25.85 -8.46
N PRO A 145 3.26 -26.37 -9.49
CA PRO A 145 1.81 -26.61 -9.44
C PRO A 145 1.39 -27.49 -8.29
N GLU A 146 2.18 -28.50 -7.92
CA GLU A 146 1.89 -29.43 -6.83
C GLU A 146 1.84 -28.72 -5.45
N ILE A 147 2.56 -27.58 -5.29
CA ILE A 147 2.47 -26.74 -4.10
C ILE A 147 1.20 -25.89 -4.17
N TYR A 148 0.90 -25.32 -5.33
CA TYR A 148 -0.30 -24.52 -5.55
C TYR A 148 -1.57 -25.35 -5.28
N ASP A 149 -1.61 -26.60 -5.74
CA ASP A 149 -2.71 -27.54 -5.55
C ASP A 149 -2.79 -28.13 -4.13
N GLY A 150 -1.83 -27.81 -3.25
CA GLY A 150 -1.79 -28.27 -1.86
C GLY A 150 -1.35 -29.71 -1.67
N VAL A 151 -0.87 -30.40 -2.71
CA VAL A 151 -0.32 -31.77 -2.62
C VAL A 151 1.03 -31.77 -1.92
N ILE A 152 1.83 -30.73 -2.15
CA ILE A 152 3.11 -30.47 -1.47
C ILE A 152 2.97 -29.22 -0.63
N GLU A 153 3.44 -29.27 0.60
CA GLU A 153 3.46 -28.13 1.51
C GLU A 153 4.90 -27.72 1.86
N ILE A 154 5.18 -26.42 1.84
CA ILE A 154 6.43 -25.86 2.35
C ILE A 154 6.28 -25.66 3.85
N LYS A 155 7.05 -26.38 4.65
CA LYS A 155 7.04 -26.29 6.12
C LYS A 155 7.95 -25.21 6.67
N ALA A 156 9.11 -25.00 6.05
CA ALA A 156 10.07 -24.00 6.49
C ALA A 156 10.97 -23.55 5.33
N VAL A 157 11.42 -22.31 5.42
CA VAL A 157 12.42 -21.73 4.52
C VAL A 157 13.49 -21.07 5.37
N ALA A 158 14.76 -21.45 5.16
CA ALA A 158 15.93 -20.77 5.69
C ALA A 158 16.79 -20.30 4.52
N ARG A 159 17.18 -19.02 4.53
CA ARG A 159 17.77 -18.40 3.36
C ARG A 159 18.88 -17.44 3.77
N ASP A 160 19.96 -17.47 3.00
CA ASP A 160 21.03 -16.50 2.96
C ASP A 160 20.92 -15.78 1.59
N PRO A 161 20.31 -14.58 1.55
CA PRO A 161 19.94 -13.94 0.30
C PRO A 161 21.14 -13.73 -0.64
N GLY A 162 21.00 -14.16 -1.90
CA GLY A 162 22.08 -14.06 -2.89
C GLY A 162 23.17 -15.12 -2.79
N SER A 163 23.08 -16.05 -1.83
CA SER A 163 24.05 -17.12 -1.61
C SER A 163 23.39 -18.50 -1.71
N ARG A 164 22.59 -18.88 -0.72
CA ARG A 164 21.96 -20.20 -0.64
C ARG A 164 20.62 -20.16 0.10
N ALA A 165 19.83 -21.22 -0.11
CA ALA A 165 18.61 -21.43 0.69
C ALA A 165 18.39 -22.92 0.96
N LYS A 166 17.61 -23.20 2.00
CA LYS A 166 17.10 -24.52 2.32
C LYS A 166 15.60 -24.42 2.50
N ILE A 167 14.87 -25.33 1.88
CA ILE A 167 13.41 -25.42 1.97
C ILE A 167 13.07 -26.80 2.51
N ALA A 168 12.22 -26.85 3.53
CA ALA A 168 11.64 -28.09 4.03
C ALA A 168 10.26 -28.25 3.39
N VAL A 169 10.06 -29.36 2.69
CA VAL A 169 8.82 -29.69 2.00
C VAL A 169 8.30 -31.05 2.44
N ILE A 170 6.98 -31.23 2.43
CA ILE A 170 6.31 -32.50 2.67
C ILE A 170 5.30 -32.73 1.56
N SER A 171 5.21 -34.00 1.08
CA SER A 171 4.12 -34.41 0.20
C SER A 171 3.04 -35.13 1.01
N TYR A 172 1.80 -34.83 0.74
CA TYR A 172 0.65 -35.56 1.26
C TYR A 172 0.24 -36.76 0.38
N ASP A 173 0.81 -36.83 -0.84
CA ASP A 173 0.67 -37.96 -1.74
C ASP A 173 1.98 -38.78 -1.74
N GLY A 174 1.91 -40.02 -1.27
CA GLY A 174 3.07 -40.92 -1.22
C GLY A 174 3.67 -41.30 -2.57
N SER A 175 2.97 -41.04 -3.68
CA SER A 175 3.43 -41.29 -5.04
C SER A 175 4.29 -40.16 -5.61
N ILE A 176 4.30 -38.99 -4.96
CA ILE A 176 4.98 -37.78 -5.44
C ILE A 176 6.23 -37.51 -4.59
N ASP A 177 7.39 -37.49 -5.21
CA ASP A 177 8.63 -37.02 -4.61
C ASP A 177 8.59 -35.48 -4.48
N PRO A 178 8.49 -34.91 -3.26
CA PRO A 178 8.38 -33.48 -3.07
C PRO A 178 9.65 -32.71 -3.50
N VAL A 179 10.82 -33.32 -3.38
CA VAL A 179 12.08 -32.69 -3.78
C VAL A 179 12.19 -32.64 -5.30
N GLY A 180 11.92 -33.76 -5.96
CA GLY A 180 11.93 -33.86 -7.42
C GLY A 180 10.92 -32.90 -8.07
N ALA A 181 9.72 -32.79 -7.50
CA ALA A 181 8.71 -31.84 -7.96
C ALA A 181 9.14 -30.37 -7.85
N CYS A 182 9.77 -30.00 -6.74
CA CYS A 182 10.29 -28.64 -6.53
C CYS A 182 11.47 -28.32 -7.45
N VAL A 183 12.37 -29.27 -7.70
CA VAL A 183 13.54 -29.09 -8.57
C VAL A 183 13.12 -29.00 -10.04
N GLY A 184 12.17 -29.85 -10.43
CA GLY A 184 11.73 -29.98 -11.83
C GLY A 184 12.70 -30.73 -12.70
N MET A 185 12.28 -31.05 -13.93
CA MET A 185 13.11 -31.78 -14.89
C MET A 185 14.39 -30.97 -15.19
N ARG A 186 15.54 -31.59 -14.94
CA ARG A 186 16.87 -30.98 -15.13
C ARG A 186 17.04 -29.64 -14.39
N GLY A 187 16.30 -29.42 -13.31
CA GLY A 187 16.39 -28.19 -12.53
C GLY A 187 15.58 -27.00 -13.10
N SER A 188 14.68 -27.23 -14.04
CA SER A 188 13.97 -26.17 -14.75
C SER A 188 13.19 -25.24 -13.84
N ARG A 189 12.55 -25.77 -12.78
CA ARG A 189 11.74 -24.98 -11.84
C ARG A 189 12.60 -24.15 -10.87
N VAL A 190 13.74 -24.67 -10.45
CA VAL A 190 14.67 -23.93 -9.57
C VAL A 190 15.52 -22.91 -10.32
N GLN A 191 15.60 -22.99 -11.64
CA GLN A 191 16.31 -22.03 -12.49
C GLN A 191 15.39 -20.89 -12.97
N ALA A 192 14.08 -21.06 -12.92
CA ALA A 192 13.10 -20.03 -13.28
C ALA A 192 13.05 -18.91 -12.22
#